data_2d0945e6139b46cdda5da24f1d1b77e6
#
_entry.id   2d0945e6139b46cdda5da24f1d1b77e6
#
_cell.length_a   1.000
_cell.length_b   1.000
_cell.length_c   1.000
_cell.angle_alpha   90.00
_cell.angle_beta   90.00
_cell.angle_gamma   90.00
#
_symmetry.space_group_name_H-M   'P 1'
#
loop_
_entity.id
_entity.type
_entity.pdbx_description
1 polymer ?
#
loop_
_entity_poly.entity_id
_entity_poly.type
_entity_poly.pdbx_seq_one_letter_code
_entity_poly.pdbx_strand_id
1 'polypeptide(L)'
;MSRANLFVAALCLACASAAQASIILTANLSNANENPPTNPTTSTGVPRPASFGTATFVINDAMTAMTFSATIFNIDVTGTQTPDVNDNLIAAHIHAAPLVTPTTNAPVVWGFFGTPFNDNNPNDVTVTPFTTGVGGTFTGKWDMPEGNSTTLTAQLPNILSGNSYINFHTTQFGGGEIRGALQVVPEPGTWFLFASGGIAAAVARRRIRRA
;
A
#
# COMPACT_ATOMS: atom_id res chain seq x y z
N MET A 1 -5.15 54.32 -22.60
CA MET A 1 -5.01 53.37 -21.51
C MET A 1 -4.13 52.23 -22.01
N SER A 2 -2.97 52.09 -21.41
CA SER A 2 -1.80 51.39 -21.92
C SER A 2 -1.94 49.88 -21.97
N ARG A 3 -1.56 49.25 -23.08
CA ARG A 3 -1.46 47.79 -23.30
C ARG A 3 -0.37 47.09 -22.46
N ALA A 4 0.32 47.84 -21.57
CA ALA A 4 1.43 47.33 -20.73
C ALA A 4 1.00 46.49 -19.53
N ASN A 5 -0.26 46.64 -19.05
CA ASN A 5 -0.69 45.96 -17.80
C ASN A 5 -1.20 44.52 -18.00
N LEU A 6 -1.30 44.05 -19.25
CA LEU A 6 -1.76 42.66 -19.53
C LEU A 6 -0.63 41.62 -19.56
N PHE A 7 0.63 42.06 -19.68
CA PHE A 7 1.78 41.15 -19.78
C PHE A 7 2.34 40.73 -18.40
N VAL A 8 2.09 41.48 -17.34
CA VAL A 8 2.64 41.16 -16.00
C VAL A 8 1.85 40.05 -15.30
N ALA A 9 0.57 39.88 -15.62
CA ALA A 9 -0.25 38.83 -15.00
C ALA A 9 -0.01 37.44 -15.60
N ALA A 10 0.56 37.33 -16.79
CA ALA A 10 0.83 36.03 -17.46
C ALA A 10 2.16 35.41 -17.07
N LEU A 11 3.09 36.17 -16.49
CA LEU A 11 4.45 35.68 -16.18
C LEU A 11 4.60 35.07 -14.81
N CYS A 12 3.66 35.26 -13.90
CA CYS A 12 3.69 34.65 -12.55
C CYS A 12 3.14 33.22 -12.47
N LEU A 13 2.63 32.67 -13.56
CA LEU A 13 2.08 31.30 -13.58
C LEU A 13 3.06 30.21 -14.05
N ALA A 14 4.28 30.59 -14.39
CA ALA A 14 5.22 29.69 -15.08
C ALA A 14 6.30 29.06 -14.18
N CYS A 15 6.28 29.26 -12.88
CA CYS A 15 7.28 28.70 -11.95
C CYS A 15 6.66 27.98 -10.76
N ALA A 16 5.55 27.29 -10.93
CA ALA A 16 5.23 26.18 -10.04
C ALA A 16 6.09 25.00 -10.52
N SER A 17 7.31 24.87 -9.99
CA SER A 17 8.00 23.58 -10.02
C SER A 17 7.03 22.58 -9.42
N ALA A 18 6.58 21.60 -10.20
CA ALA A 18 5.85 20.48 -9.67
C ALA A 18 6.82 19.77 -8.71
N ALA A 19 6.71 20.06 -7.41
CA ALA A 19 7.29 19.23 -6.40
C ALA A 19 6.61 17.88 -6.60
N GLN A 20 7.35 16.88 -7.04
CA GLN A 20 6.84 15.52 -7.14
C GLN A 20 6.64 15.07 -5.70
N ALA A 21 5.39 14.86 -5.30
CA ALA A 21 5.08 14.46 -3.95
C ALA A 21 5.17 12.93 -3.83
N SER A 22 5.58 12.45 -2.67
CA SER A 22 5.61 11.03 -2.34
C SER A 22 4.23 10.42 -2.54
N ILE A 23 4.15 9.23 -3.14
CA ILE A 23 2.88 8.54 -3.36
C ILE A 23 2.54 7.71 -2.14
N ILE A 24 1.37 7.97 -1.55
CA ILE A 24 0.86 7.21 -0.40
C ILE A 24 -0.11 6.14 -0.89
N LEU A 25 0.07 4.90 -0.39
CA LEU A 25 -0.89 3.82 -0.58
C LEU A 25 -1.33 3.29 0.79
N THR A 26 -2.54 2.76 0.83
CA THR A 26 -3.09 2.10 2.02
C THR A 26 -3.64 0.73 1.66
N ALA A 27 -3.70 -0.17 2.64
CA ALA A 27 -4.35 -1.45 2.52
C ALA A 27 -5.13 -1.78 3.79
N ASN A 28 -6.36 -2.30 3.63
CA ASN A 28 -7.14 -2.90 4.70
C ASN A 28 -7.11 -4.41 4.53
N LEU A 29 -6.54 -5.10 5.52
CA LEU A 29 -6.37 -6.55 5.51
C LEU A 29 -7.50 -7.23 6.28
N SER A 30 -8.03 -8.32 5.72
CA SER A 30 -9.02 -9.14 6.40
C SER A 30 -9.03 -10.57 5.84
N ASN A 31 -9.62 -11.50 6.61
CA ASN A 31 -9.89 -12.86 6.17
C ASN A 31 -10.82 -12.90 4.96
N ALA A 32 -11.79 -11.98 4.89
CA ALA A 32 -12.75 -11.90 3.79
C ALA A 32 -12.13 -11.46 2.46
N ASN A 33 -11.02 -10.74 2.52
CA ASN A 33 -10.30 -10.28 1.33
C ASN A 33 -9.39 -11.38 0.74
N GLU A 34 -9.16 -12.47 1.46
CA GLU A 34 -8.34 -13.59 0.97
C GLU A 34 -9.05 -14.35 -0.14
N ASN A 35 -8.28 -15.04 -0.98
CA ASN A 35 -8.84 -15.82 -2.08
C ASN A 35 -8.30 -17.27 -2.05
N PRO A 36 -9.15 -18.25 -1.64
CA PRO A 36 -10.51 -18.07 -1.13
C PRO A 36 -10.53 -17.40 0.26
N PRO A 37 -11.64 -16.78 0.68
CA PRO A 37 -11.80 -16.24 2.03
C PRO A 37 -11.50 -17.27 3.11
N THR A 38 -10.83 -16.86 4.19
CA THR A 38 -10.39 -17.74 5.27
C THR A 38 -11.32 -17.68 6.49
N ASN A 39 -11.40 -18.78 7.22
CA ASN A 39 -12.15 -18.89 8.49
C ASN A 39 -11.23 -19.48 9.57
N PRO A 40 -10.57 -18.63 10.36
CA PRO A 40 -9.59 -19.07 11.33
C PRO A 40 -10.14 -20.00 12.42
N THR A 41 -9.40 -21.07 12.71
CA THR A 41 -9.67 -22.00 13.81
C THR A 41 -8.39 -22.33 14.56
N THR A 42 -8.53 -22.75 15.80
CA THR A 42 -7.41 -23.35 16.54
C THR A 42 -7.02 -24.70 15.93
N SER A 43 -5.87 -25.22 16.35
CA SER A 43 -5.41 -26.58 16.02
C SER A 43 -6.37 -27.69 16.47
N THR A 44 -7.26 -27.39 17.41
CA THR A 44 -8.34 -28.28 17.87
C THR A 44 -9.67 -28.06 17.15
N GLY A 45 -9.72 -27.16 16.16
CA GLY A 45 -10.91 -26.88 15.35
C GLY A 45 -11.89 -25.87 15.96
N VAL A 46 -11.55 -25.22 17.07
CA VAL A 46 -12.41 -24.18 17.68
C VAL A 46 -12.23 -22.86 16.91
N PRO A 47 -13.31 -22.13 16.55
CA PRO A 47 -13.18 -20.84 15.88
C PRO A 47 -12.29 -19.85 16.67
N ARG A 48 -11.34 -19.21 15.97
CA ARG A 48 -10.54 -18.09 16.49
C ARG A 48 -11.20 -16.76 16.12
N PRO A 49 -10.90 -15.65 16.84
CA PRO A 49 -11.23 -14.32 16.36
C PRO A 49 -10.73 -14.08 14.93
N ALA A 50 -11.51 -13.37 14.13
CA ALA A 50 -11.09 -13.01 12.77
C ALA A 50 -9.80 -12.18 12.81
N SER A 51 -8.86 -12.50 11.93
CA SER A 51 -7.63 -11.76 11.75
C SER A 51 -7.86 -10.57 10.83
N PHE A 52 -7.21 -9.45 11.13
CA PHE A 52 -7.34 -8.22 10.35
C PHE A 52 -6.11 -7.32 10.53
N GLY A 53 -6.05 -6.25 9.74
CA GLY A 53 -4.97 -5.29 9.87
C GLY A 53 -5.12 -4.10 8.92
N THR A 54 -4.16 -3.19 9.03
CA THR A 54 -4.00 -2.06 8.11
C THR A 54 -2.55 -1.91 7.73
N ALA A 55 -2.30 -1.41 6.54
CA ALA A 55 -0.95 -1.03 6.11
C ALA A 55 -0.96 0.31 5.38
N THR A 56 0.13 1.06 5.56
CA THR A 56 0.41 2.30 4.82
C THR A 56 1.76 2.15 4.16
N PHE A 57 1.85 2.58 2.92
CA PHE A 57 3.08 2.58 2.12
C PHE A 57 3.35 3.98 1.61
N VAL A 58 4.63 4.33 1.49
CA VAL A 58 5.06 5.61 0.93
C VAL A 58 6.16 5.34 -0.10
N ILE A 59 5.85 5.57 -1.37
CA ILE A 59 6.84 5.56 -2.45
C ILE A 59 7.49 6.94 -2.47
N ASN A 60 8.83 6.99 -2.41
CA ASN A 60 9.58 8.22 -2.43
C ASN A 60 9.50 8.93 -3.80
N ASP A 61 9.78 10.23 -3.83
CA ASP A 61 9.72 11.08 -5.03
C ASP A 61 10.58 10.55 -6.19
N ALA A 62 11.72 9.93 -5.87
CA ALA A 62 12.62 9.32 -6.84
C ALA A 62 12.14 7.97 -7.37
N MET A 63 11.07 7.40 -6.80
CA MET A 63 10.54 6.07 -7.11
C MET A 63 11.57 4.93 -6.95
N THR A 64 12.47 5.08 -5.99
CA THR A 64 13.58 4.14 -5.72
C THR A 64 13.39 3.34 -4.45
N ALA A 65 12.40 3.68 -3.64
CA ALA A 65 12.11 2.99 -2.38
C ALA A 65 10.61 3.13 -2.04
N MET A 66 10.08 2.10 -1.38
CA MET A 66 8.74 2.09 -0.82
C MET A 66 8.84 1.70 0.66
N THR A 67 8.73 2.68 1.57
CA THR A 67 8.63 2.42 3.01
C THR A 67 7.23 1.93 3.36
N PHE A 68 7.11 1.12 4.41
CA PHE A 68 5.81 0.66 4.87
C PHE A 68 5.72 0.56 6.39
N SER A 69 4.49 0.62 6.88
CA SER A 69 4.09 0.23 8.22
C SER A 69 2.80 -0.56 8.13
N ALA A 70 2.78 -1.76 8.73
CA ALA A 70 1.61 -2.61 8.78
C ALA A 70 1.36 -3.03 10.23
N THR A 71 0.09 -2.97 10.67
CA THR A 71 -0.34 -3.46 11.98
C THR A 71 -1.36 -4.57 11.77
N ILE A 72 -1.11 -5.76 12.36
CA ILE A 72 -1.98 -6.93 12.24
C ILE A 72 -2.41 -7.43 13.60
N PHE A 73 -3.62 -7.98 13.66
CA PHE A 73 -4.28 -8.47 14.88
C PHE A 73 -4.72 -9.91 14.70
N ASN A 74 -4.70 -10.66 15.80
CA ASN A 74 -5.12 -12.06 15.92
C ASN A 74 -4.27 -13.04 15.09
N ILE A 75 -3.03 -12.66 14.78
CA ILE A 75 -1.97 -13.51 14.22
C ILE A 75 -0.77 -13.43 15.16
N ASP A 76 -0.27 -14.56 15.63
CA ASP A 76 0.90 -14.63 16.52
C ASP A 76 2.18 -14.39 15.72
N VAL A 77 2.76 -13.21 15.87
CA VAL A 77 3.96 -12.79 15.11
C VAL A 77 5.27 -13.34 15.70
N THR A 78 5.21 -13.96 16.88
CA THR A 78 6.37 -14.54 17.58
C THR A 78 6.32 -16.07 17.67
N GLY A 79 5.17 -16.67 17.44
CA GLY A 79 4.89 -18.09 17.72
C GLY A 79 4.79 -18.42 19.20
N THR A 80 4.64 -17.40 20.06
CA THR A 80 4.58 -17.56 21.54
C THR A 80 3.57 -16.63 22.22
N GLN A 81 2.83 -15.81 21.45
CA GLN A 81 1.77 -14.95 22.00
C GLN A 81 0.53 -15.74 22.37
N THR A 82 0.33 -16.91 21.75
CA THR A 82 -0.70 -17.89 22.08
C THR A 82 -0.09 -19.29 22.25
N PRO A 83 -0.78 -20.23 22.88
CA PRO A 83 -0.37 -21.62 22.90
C PRO A 83 -0.75 -22.40 21.64
N ASP A 84 -1.54 -21.83 20.74
CA ASP A 84 -2.00 -22.47 19.51
C ASP A 84 -1.03 -22.21 18.37
N VAL A 85 -0.75 -23.23 17.57
CA VAL A 85 0.22 -23.12 16.47
C VAL A 85 -0.43 -22.65 15.16
N ASN A 86 -1.76 -22.71 15.05
CA ASN A 86 -2.45 -22.38 13.80
C ASN A 86 -2.37 -20.90 13.45
N ASP A 87 -2.28 -20.02 14.46
CA ASP A 87 -2.16 -18.57 14.28
C ASP A 87 -0.72 -18.07 14.17
N ASN A 88 0.28 -18.96 14.28
CA ASN A 88 1.67 -18.58 14.13
C ASN A 88 1.94 -18.04 12.73
N LEU A 89 2.46 -16.81 12.65
CA LEU A 89 2.91 -16.20 11.41
C LEU A 89 4.10 -16.98 10.85
N ILE A 90 4.02 -17.38 9.58
CA ILE A 90 5.10 -18.08 8.89
C ILE A 90 5.72 -17.29 7.74
N ALA A 91 4.95 -16.37 7.13
CA ALA A 91 5.46 -15.53 6.06
C ALA A 91 4.60 -14.27 5.87
N ALA A 92 5.21 -13.22 5.27
CA ALA A 92 4.50 -12.03 4.83
C ALA A 92 5.14 -11.46 3.57
N HIS A 93 4.28 -11.12 2.58
CA HIS A 93 4.70 -10.79 1.24
C HIS A 93 3.89 -9.66 0.63
N ILE A 94 4.49 -9.00 -0.37
CA ILE A 94 3.75 -8.25 -1.39
C ILE A 94 3.65 -9.12 -2.64
N HIS A 95 2.44 -9.17 -3.19
CA HIS A 95 2.10 -9.85 -4.42
C HIS A 95 1.70 -8.84 -5.48
N ALA A 96 2.07 -9.05 -6.74
CA ALA A 96 1.67 -8.19 -7.85
C ALA A 96 1.69 -8.95 -9.18
N ALA A 97 0.82 -8.53 -10.11
CA ALA A 97 0.77 -9.02 -11.49
C ALA A 97 0.09 -7.95 -12.36
N PRO A 98 0.19 -8.02 -13.70
CA PRO A 98 -0.50 -7.07 -14.59
C PRO A 98 -2.02 -7.02 -14.43
N LEU A 99 -2.62 -8.08 -13.89
CA LEU A 99 -4.05 -8.14 -13.60
C LEU A 99 -4.24 -8.88 -12.27
N VAL A 100 -4.69 -8.15 -11.25
CA VAL A 100 -5.09 -8.69 -9.95
C VAL A 100 -6.52 -8.25 -9.65
N THR A 101 -7.33 -9.20 -9.24
CA THR A 101 -8.72 -8.97 -8.81
C THR A 101 -8.93 -9.56 -7.42
N PRO A 102 -10.03 -9.27 -6.73
CA PRO A 102 -10.34 -9.94 -5.45
C PRO A 102 -10.37 -11.47 -5.51
N THR A 103 -10.60 -12.05 -6.71
CA THR A 103 -10.72 -13.50 -6.93
C THR A 103 -9.53 -14.12 -7.68
N THR A 104 -8.41 -13.39 -7.81
CA THR A 104 -7.18 -13.91 -8.43
C THR A 104 -6.02 -13.79 -7.47
N ASN A 105 -5.11 -14.77 -7.51
CA ASN A 105 -3.85 -14.73 -6.78
C ASN A 105 -2.72 -14.33 -7.73
N ALA A 106 -1.76 -13.57 -7.22
CA ALA A 106 -0.57 -13.14 -7.94
C ALA A 106 0.69 -13.77 -7.32
N PRO A 107 1.81 -13.85 -8.05
CA PRO A 107 3.07 -14.31 -7.50
C PRO A 107 3.61 -13.34 -6.44
N VAL A 108 4.44 -13.85 -5.54
CA VAL A 108 5.22 -13.02 -4.61
C VAL A 108 6.21 -12.20 -5.41
N VAL A 109 6.21 -10.88 -5.18
CA VAL A 109 7.19 -9.96 -5.78
C VAL A 109 8.20 -9.43 -4.77
N TRP A 110 7.84 -9.38 -3.48
CA TRP A 110 8.74 -9.02 -2.38
C TRP A 110 8.30 -9.68 -1.07
N GLY A 111 9.21 -10.41 -0.44
CA GLY A 111 8.98 -11.03 0.85
C GLY A 111 9.77 -10.35 1.94
N PHE A 112 9.09 -9.95 3.03
CA PHE A 112 9.66 -9.19 4.14
C PHE A 112 9.60 -9.95 5.48
N PHE A 113 9.01 -11.15 5.50
CA PHE A 113 9.03 -12.06 6.63
C PHE A 113 8.89 -13.50 6.13
N GLY A 114 9.64 -14.45 6.70
CA GLY A 114 9.61 -15.86 6.32
C GLY A 114 10.19 -16.10 4.91
N THR A 115 9.60 -17.03 4.17
CA THR A 115 10.10 -17.45 2.86
C THR A 115 9.06 -17.20 1.76
N PRO A 116 9.44 -16.65 0.56
CA PRO A 116 10.76 -16.08 0.25
C PRO A 116 11.07 -14.81 1.03
N PHE A 117 12.33 -14.59 1.39
CA PHE A 117 12.80 -13.36 2.05
C PHE A 117 13.66 -12.55 1.09
N ASN A 118 13.29 -11.31 0.84
CA ASN A 118 13.92 -10.45 -0.16
C ASN A 118 14.37 -9.10 0.39
N ASP A 119 14.08 -8.79 1.66
CA ASP A 119 14.55 -7.60 2.39
C ASP A 119 16.00 -7.84 2.86
N ASN A 120 16.96 -7.61 1.98
CA ASN A 120 18.34 -8.00 2.20
C ASN A 120 19.39 -6.98 1.72
N ASN A 121 18.97 -5.78 1.28
CA ASN A 121 19.90 -4.77 0.77
C ASN A 121 19.43 -3.31 1.03
N PRO A 122 19.44 -2.85 2.29
CA PRO A 122 19.73 -3.58 3.53
C PRO A 122 18.50 -4.33 4.08
N ASN A 123 18.72 -5.30 4.97
CA ASN A 123 17.65 -5.86 5.79
C ASN A 123 17.25 -4.81 6.86
N ASP A 124 16.12 -4.15 6.65
CA ASP A 124 15.65 -3.07 7.52
C ASP A 124 14.21 -3.28 8.05
N VAL A 125 13.57 -4.41 7.71
CA VAL A 125 12.27 -4.76 8.26
C VAL A 125 12.40 -5.12 9.74
N THR A 126 11.59 -4.46 10.55
CA THR A 126 11.45 -4.73 11.98
C THR A 126 10.04 -5.19 12.32
N VAL A 127 9.95 -6.16 13.23
CA VAL A 127 8.69 -6.67 13.78
C VAL A 127 8.64 -6.31 15.25
N THR A 128 7.60 -5.59 15.66
CA THR A 128 7.33 -5.23 17.05
C THR A 128 6.06 -5.94 17.51
N PRO A 129 6.17 -7.05 18.26
CA PRO A 129 5.02 -7.75 18.82
C PRO A 129 4.25 -6.85 19.79
N PHE A 130 2.95 -7.05 19.91
CA PHE A 130 2.17 -6.39 20.95
C PHE A 130 2.61 -6.87 22.34
N THR A 131 2.65 -5.97 23.31
CA THR A 131 2.89 -6.29 24.71
C THR A 131 1.66 -6.93 25.38
N THR A 132 0.46 -6.69 24.84
CA THR A 132 -0.80 -7.28 25.27
C THR A 132 -1.67 -7.58 24.04
N GLY A 133 -2.32 -8.77 24.05
CA GLY A 133 -3.07 -9.24 22.88
C GLY A 133 -2.18 -9.96 21.87
N VAL A 134 -2.75 -10.37 20.75
CA VAL A 134 -2.10 -11.16 19.70
C VAL A 134 -1.94 -10.29 18.44
N GLY A 135 -0.73 -10.22 17.93
CA GLY A 135 -0.39 -9.42 16.76
C GLY A 135 0.87 -8.60 16.93
N GLY A 136 1.08 -7.67 16.01
CA GLY A 136 2.25 -6.80 16.02
C GLY A 136 2.25 -5.78 14.90
N THR A 137 3.30 -4.95 14.89
CA THR A 137 3.56 -3.95 13.86
C THR A 137 4.83 -4.31 13.11
N PHE A 138 4.77 -4.19 11.79
CA PHE A 138 5.86 -4.34 10.86
C PHE A 138 6.21 -2.97 10.29
N THR A 139 7.49 -2.61 10.26
CA THR A 139 7.98 -1.42 9.56
C THR A 139 9.24 -1.79 8.79
N GLY A 140 9.45 -1.15 7.66
CA GLY A 140 10.62 -1.41 6.82
C GLY A 140 10.50 -0.71 5.48
N LYS A 141 11.34 -1.14 4.54
CA LYS A 141 11.47 -0.50 3.24
C LYS A 141 11.76 -1.54 2.16
N TRP A 142 11.01 -1.51 1.08
CA TRP A 142 11.38 -2.22 -0.15
C TRP A 142 12.30 -1.31 -0.97
N ASP A 143 13.57 -1.64 -1.04
CA ASP A 143 14.56 -0.93 -1.83
C ASP A 143 14.52 -1.34 -3.31
N MET A 144 14.94 -0.42 -4.19
CA MET A 144 14.85 -0.60 -5.64
C MET A 144 15.43 -1.92 -6.17
N PRO A 145 16.61 -2.41 -5.70
CA PRO A 145 17.22 -3.63 -6.23
C PRO A 145 16.58 -4.91 -5.68
N GLU A 146 15.77 -4.82 -4.63
CA GLU A 146 15.16 -5.97 -3.97
C GLU A 146 13.95 -6.50 -4.72
N GLY A 147 13.66 -7.78 -4.50
CA GLY A 147 12.48 -8.45 -5.00
C GLY A 147 12.69 -9.93 -5.29
N ASN A 148 11.59 -10.67 -5.40
CA ASN A 148 11.59 -12.08 -5.71
C ASN A 148 11.63 -12.28 -7.24
N SER A 149 12.83 -12.43 -7.80
CA SER A 149 13.07 -12.50 -9.26
C SER A 149 12.56 -11.28 -10.04
N THR A 150 12.47 -10.13 -9.37
CA THR A 150 12.00 -8.86 -9.91
C THR A 150 12.64 -7.71 -9.11
N THR A 151 12.23 -6.47 -9.35
CA THR A 151 12.65 -5.28 -8.59
C THR A 151 11.46 -4.39 -8.28
N LEU A 152 11.58 -3.49 -7.29
CA LEU A 152 10.55 -2.50 -7.02
C LEU A 152 10.19 -1.71 -8.30
N THR A 153 11.20 -1.22 -9.01
CA THR A 153 10.98 -0.42 -10.25
C THR A 153 10.16 -1.19 -11.29
N ALA A 154 10.41 -2.48 -11.46
CA ALA A 154 9.66 -3.31 -12.41
C ALA A 154 8.19 -3.51 -11.98
N GLN A 155 7.91 -3.44 -10.67
CA GLN A 155 6.57 -3.65 -10.13
C GLN A 155 5.77 -2.35 -9.91
N LEU A 156 6.40 -1.17 -9.96
CA LEU A 156 5.69 0.11 -9.79
C LEU A 156 4.45 0.26 -10.69
N PRO A 157 4.48 -0.11 -12.00
CA PRO A 157 3.28 -0.04 -12.83
C PRO A 157 2.10 -0.87 -12.28
N ASN A 158 2.36 -2.07 -11.78
CA ASN A 158 1.34 -2.93 -11.17
C ASN A 158 0.83 -2.33 -9.86
N ILE A 159 1.74 -1.87 -9.00
CA ILE A 159 1.42 -1.27 -7.69
C ILE A 159 0.55 -0.03 -7.87
N LEU A 160 0.96 0.90 -8.73
CA LEU A 160 0.26 2.17 -8.96
C LEU A 160 -1.08 1.99 -9.67
N SER A 161 -1.26 0.89 -10.41
CA SER A 161 -2.53 0.53 -11.05
C SER A 161 -3.49 -0.23 -10.12
N GLY A 162 -3.13 -0.44 -8.83
CA GLY A 162 -3.94 -1.20 -7.88
C GLY A 162 -3.90 -2.72 -8.11
N ASN A 163 -2.93 -3.22 -8.88
CA ASN A 163 -2.74 -4.62 -9.20
C ASN A 163 -1.72 -5.29 -8.25
N SER A 164 -1.83 -4.98 -6.97
CA SER A 164 -0.96 -5.54 -5.93
C SER A 164 -1.71 -5.66 -4.60
N TYR A 165 -1.24 -6.57 -3.75
CA TYR A 165 -1.75 -6.73 -2.39
C TYR A 165 -0.65 -7.16 -1.44
N ILE A 166 -0.80 -6.81 -0.15
CA ILE A 166 -0.02 -7.34 0.96
C ILE A 166 -0.74 -8.54 1.54
N ASN A 167 -0.01 -9.59 1.91
CA ASN A 167 -0.54 -10.84 2.45
C ASN A 167 0.28 -11.31 3.64
N PHE A 168 -0.40 -11.87 4.67
CA PHE A 168 0.19 -12.53 5.82
C PHE A 168 -0.27 -13.97 5.88
N HIS A 169 0.68 -14.89 6.03
CA HIS A 169 0.49 -16.34 5.98
C HIS A 169 0.72 -16.94 7.36
N THR A 170 -0.15 -17.84 7.77
CA THR A 170 -0.01 -18.55 9.04
C THR A 170 0.17 -20.05 8.83
N THR A 171 0.47 -20.76 9.91
CA THR A 171 0.57 -22.22 9.88
C THR A 171 -0.72 -22.85 9.37
N GLN A 172 -1.89 -22.33 9.73
CA GLN A 172 -3.18 -22.81 9.21
C GLN A 172 -3.39 -22.45 7.74
N PHE A 173 -2.95 -21.26 7.34
CA PHE A 173 -3.21 -20.71 6.00
C PHE A 173 -1.88 -20.37 5.30
N GLY A 174 -1.17 -21.41 4.87
CA GLY A 174 0.08 -21.25 4.11
C GLY A 174 -0.08 -20.53 2.78
N GLY A 175 -1.30 -20.46 2.21
CA GLY A 175 -1.64 -19.67 1.04
C GLY A 175 -1.97 -18.20 1.34
N GLY A 176 -2.13 -17.84 2.62
CA GLY A 176 -2.52 -16.51 3.12
C GLY A 176 -3.69 -16.60 4.09
N GLU A 177 -3.61 -15.92 5.23
CA GLU A 177 -4.71 -15.81 6.19
C GLU A 177 -5.48 -14.51 6.01
N ILE A 178 -4.76 -13.40 5.81
CA ILE A 178 -5.35 -12.09 5.52
C ILE A 178 -4.62 -11.41 4.39
N ARG A 179 -5.36 -10.71 3.53
CA ARG A 179 -4.77 -9.84 2.53
C ARG A 179 -5.50 -8.50 2.40
N GLY A 180 -4.79 -7.49 1.87
CA GLY A 180 -5.32 -6.18 1.54
C GLY A 180 -4.73 -5.64 0.25
N ALA A 181 -5.59 -5.20 -0.69
CA ALA A 181 -5.14 -4.54 -1.91
C ALA A 181 -4.46 -3.20 -1.59
N LEU A 182 -3.32 -2.91 -2.24
CA LEU A 182 -2.67 -1.61 -2.15
C LEU A 182 -3.45 -0.60 -2.99
N GLN A 183 -3.97 0.45 -2.34
CA GLN A 183 -4.76 1.49 -2.98
C GLN A 183 -4.05 2.83 -2.86
N VAL A 184 -3.82 3.51 -3.98
CA VAL A 184 -3.25 4.86 -4.00
C VAL A 184 -4.23 5.83 -3.33
N VAL A 185 -3.74 6.61 -2.37
CA VAL A 185 -4.50 7.68 -1.73
C VAL A 185 -4.37 8.93 -2.60
N PRO A 186 -5.47 9.47 -3.16
CA PRO A 186 -5.42 10.69 -3.94
C PRO A 186 -4.94 11.87 -3.09
N GLU A 187 -3.96 12.64 -3.57
CA GLU A 187 -3.48 13.81 -2.86
C GLU A 187 -4.59 14.87 -2.72
N PRO A 188 -4.69 15.53 -1.55
CA PRO A 188 -5.65 16.62 -1.34
C PRO A 188 -5.52 17.75 -2.37
N GLY A 189 -4.30 18.03 -2.85
CA GLY A 189 -4.02 19.06 -3.85
C GLY A 189 -4.68 18.80 -5.21
N THR A 190 -4.87 17.56 -5.60
CA THR A 190 -5.53 17.19 -6.87
C THR A 190 -6.98 17.69 -6.91
N TRP A 191 -7.70 17.59 -5.80
CA TRP A 191 -9.08 18.09 -5.69
C TRP A 191 -9.17 19.62 -5.76
N PHE A 192 -8.19 20.33 -5.17
CA PHE A 192 -8.10 21.79 -5.26
C PHE A 192 -7.82 22.28 -6.69
N LEU A 193 -6.97 21.59 -7.43
CA LEU A 193 -6.67 21.89 -8.84
C LEU A 193 -7.91 21.69 -9.73
N PHE A 194 -8.65 20.60 -9.55
CA PHE A 194 -9.89 20.37 -10.28
C PHE A 194 -10.97 21.42 -9.94
N ALA A 195 -11.12 21.76 -8.66
CA ALA A 195 -12.09 22.76 -8.21
C ALA A 195 -11.73 24.16 -8.74
N SER A 196 -10.46 24.58 -8.66
CA SER A 196 -10.02 25.92 -9.13
C SER A 196 -10.02 26.00 -10.65
N GLY A 197 -9.64 24.94 -11.37
CA GLY A 197 -9.73 24.86 -12.82
C GLY A 197 -11.19 24.93 -13.33
N GLY A 198 -12.12 24.27 -12.65
CA GLY A 198 -13.55 24.30 -12.95
C GLY A 198 -14.14 25.69 -12.75
N ILE A 199 -13.78 26.38 -11.67
CA ILE A 199 -14.23 27.77 -11.40
C ILE A 199 -13.68 28.73 -12.45
N ALA A 200 -12.39 28.63 -12.80
CA ALA A 200 -11.76 29.48 -13.83
C ALA A 200 -12.43 29.29 -15.20
N ALA A 201 -12.71 28.04 -15.59
CA ALA A 201 -13.41 27.74 -16.84
C ALA A 201 -14.86 28.28 -16.86
N ALA A 202 -15.58 28.20 -15.73
CA ALA A 202 -16.92 28.71 -15.61
C ALA A 202 -16.97 30.26 -15.71
N VAL A 203 -16.01 30.96 -15.09
CA VAL A 203 -15.88 32.42 -15.17
C VAL A 203 -15.51 32.86 -16.60
N ALA A 204 -14.57 32.16 -17.26
CA ALA A 204 -14.21 32.46 -18.64
C ALA A 204 -15.40 32.29 -19.61
N ARG A 205 -16.20 31.23 -19.47
CA ARG A 205 -17.43 31.01 -20.25
C ARG A 205 -18.48 32.08 -20.06
N ARG A 206 -18.65 32.61 -18.82
CA ARG A 206 -19.57 33.70 -18.55
C ARG A 206 -19.14 35.02 -19.20
N ARG A 207 -17.83 35.32 -19.27
CA ARG A 207 -17.30 36.51 -19.92
C ARG A 207 -17.49 36.47 -21.43
N ILE A 208 -17.25 35.33 -22.08
CA ILE A 208 -17.45 35.18 -23.54
C ILE A 208 -18.91 35.30 -23.95
N ARG A 209 -19.87 34.91 -23.11
CA ARG A 209 -21.31 35.04 -23.42
C ARG A 209 -21.89 36.44 -23.19
N ARG A 210 -21.12 37.37 -22.61
CA ARG A 210 -21.53 38.75 -22.33
C ARG A 210 -20.81 39.78 -23.22
N ALA A 211 -19.90 39.37 -24.05
CA ALA A 211 -19.27 40.14 -25.12
C ALA A 211 -19.94 39.85 -26.47
#